data_74b2902c9e212cb4f3789822481cbe8b
#
_entry.id   74b2902c9e212cb4f3789822481cbe8b
#
_cell.length_a   1.000
_cell.length_b   1.000
_cell.length_c   1.000
_cell.angle_alpha   90.00
_cell.angle_beta   90.00
_cell.angle_gamma   90.00
#
_symmetry.space_group_name_H-M   'P 1'
#
loop_
_entity.id
_entity.type
_entity.pdbx_description
1 polymer ?
#
loop_
_entity_poly.entity_id
_entity_poly.type
_entity_poly.pdbx_seq_one_letter_code
_entity_poly.pdbx_strand_id
1 'polypeptide(L)'
;MASGISPTGFLTLFTEEEIGTPSPAARRAAPVISPLVRFGSAQDRIEFVRRRIKQLGFDSFSYSATRTTAHHKSMFVLTSYESQTWLTRYFRERYFELDPRVALASPTGMPFLWNTADMRADLPRAQMRSERLGGLIDMLEANGRKSGILTQMPLPEPELSASLCFNSEIGNPRWMTESIVAETLMFAHTIHEFIWTHAKSVIGIAPEQQQRVALSELQHAVLKAVVQGQRDKEIAYFLGLSPHNVDYHLRRLRQLFNVRNRVQLINVAQGYVT
;
A
#
# COMPACT_ATOMS: atom_id res chain seq x y z
N MET A 1 7.58 -20.36 1.26
CA MET A 1 7.12 -20.18 2.65
C MET A 1 6.00 -19.16 2.60
N ALA A 2 4.85 -19.46 3.14
CA ALA A 2 3.63 -18.68 2.99
C ALA A 2 3.79 -17.24 3.48
N SER A 3 3.26 -16.29 2.73
CA SER A 3 3.06 -14.89 3.12
C SER A 3 2.44 -14.82 4.51
N GLY A 4 3.19 -14.27 5.47
CA GLY A 4 2.76 -14.16 6.85
C GLY A 4 1.72 -13.06 6.99
N ILE A 5 0.44 -13.41 6.98
CA ILE A 5 -0.62 -12.51 7.42
C ILE A 5 -0.48 -12.36 8.94
N SER A 6 -0.24 -11.14 9.42
CA SER A 6 -0.33 -10.84 10.85
C SER A 6 -1.74 -11.17 11.36
N PRO A 7 -1.90 -11.73 12.59
CA PRO A 7 -3.21 -12.06 13.16
C PRO A 7 -4.20 -10.90 13.21
N THR A 8 -3.76 -9.68 13.02
CA THR A 8 -4.58 -8.45 13.05
C THR A 8 -5.08 -8.00 11.68
N GLY A 9 -4.70 -8.67 10.57
CA GLY A 9 -5.07 -8.25 9.21
C GLY A 9 -4.48 -6.89 8.76
N PHE A 10 -3.60 -6.31 9.58
CA PHE A 10 -3.01 -4.98 9.32
C PHE A 10 -1.81 -5.02 8.37
N LEU A 11 -0.98 -6.06 8.47
CA LEU A 11 0.28 -6.16 7.74
C LEU A 11 0.29 -7.40 6.84
N THR A 12 0.59 -7.21 5.57
CA THR A 12 0.87 -8.27 4.60
C THR A 12 2.28 -8.10 4.07
N LEU A 13 3.09 -9.14 4.20
CA LEU A 13 4.43 -9.21 3.62
C LEU A 13 4.36 -10.02 2.33
N PHE A 14 5.04 -9.58 1.29
CA PHE A 14 5.11 -10.28 0.02
C PHE A 14 6.51 -10.17 -0.60
N THR A 15 6.80 -11.05 -1.56
CA THR A 15 8.11 -11.18 -2.22
C THR A 15 7.99 -10.97 -3.72
N GLU A 16 9.13 -10.79 -4.40
CA GLU A 16 9.18 -10.72 -5.88
C GLU A 16 8.70 -12.01 -6.56
N GLU A 17 8.89 -13.15 -5.92
CA GLU A 17 8.43 -14.45 -6.41
C GLU A 17 6.89 -14.49 -6.48
N GLU A 18 6.22 -13.89 -5.50
CA GLU A 18 4.76 -13.83 -5.46
C GLU A 18 4.18 -12.89 -6.52
N ILE A 19 4.92 -11.86 -6.96
CA ILE A 19 4.54 -11.02 -8.11
C ILE A 19 4.49 -11.86 -9.40
N GLY A 20 5.33 -12.89 -9.47
CA GLY A 20 5.40 -13.78 -10.61
C GLY A 20 6.07 -13.18 -11.84
N THR A 21 5.84 -13.80 -12.99
CA THR A 21 6.42 -13.38 -14.26
C THR A 21 5.37 -12.73 -15.14
N PRO A 22 5.59 -11.49 -15.61
CA PRO A 22 4.66 -10.81 -16.51
C PRO A 22 4.36 -11.62 -17.78
N SER A 23 3.12 -11.58 -18.24
CA SER A 23 2.71 -12.28 -19.43
C SER A 23 3.43 -11.78 -20.69
N PRO A 24 3.53 -12.56 -21.78
CA PRO A 24 4.12 -12.09 -23.03
C PRO A 24 3.42 -10.85 -23.61
N ALA A 25 2.11 -10.71 -23.39
CA ALA A 25 1.36 -9.54 -23.81
C ALA A 25 1.76 -8.31 -23.00
N ALA A 26 1.86 -8.43 -21.68
CA ALA A 26 2.33 -7.35 -20.81
C ALA A 26 3.75 -6.89 -21.16
N ARG A 27 4.64 -7.83 -21.50
CA ARG A 27 6.01 -7.51 -21.93
C ARG A 27 6.07 -6.69 -23.22
N ARG A 28 5.14 -6.97 -24.18
CA ARG A 28 5.06 -6.20 -25.43
C ARG A 28 4.48 -4.80 -25.25
N ALA A 29 3.53 -4.68 -24.34
CA ALA A 29 2.86 -3.41 -24.04
C ALA A 29 3.64 -2.52 -23.05
N ALA A 30 4.72 -3.05 -22.45
CA ALA A 30 5.47 -2.34 -21.42
C ALA A 30 6.11 -1.06 -21.98
N PRO A 31 6.04 0.04 -21.24
CA PRO A 31 6.80 1.25 -21.55
C PRO A 31 8.29 0.95 -21.65
N VAL A 32 8.99 1.65 -22.55
CA VAL A 32 10.46 1.48 -22.73
C VAL A 32 11.23 1.77 -21.44
N ILE A 33 10.70 2.65 -20.61
CA ILE A 33 11.30 3.04 -19.32
C ILE A 33 11.16 1.98 -18.22
N SER A 34 10.32 0.96 -18.41
CA SER A 34 10.13 -0.10 -17.41
C SER A 34 10.81 -1.41 -17.84
N PRO A 35 12.11 -1.57 -17.59
CA PRO A 35 12.83 -2.79 -17.96
C PRO A 35 12.38 -4.01 -17.15
N LEU A 36 11.78 -3.82 -15.99
CA LEU A 36 11.46 -4.89 -15.03
C LEU A 36 10.52 -5.97 -15.60
N VAL A 37 9.61 -5.59 -16.50
CA VAL A 37 8.68 -6.53 -17.15
C VAL A 37 9.38 -7.50 -18.12
N ARG A 38 10.62 -7.20 -18.55
CA ARG A 38 11.37 -7.99 -19.52
C ARG A 38 12.06 -9.20 -18.90
N PHE A 39 12.28 -9.19 -17.60
CA PHE A 39 12.94 -10.29 -16.91
C PHE A 39 12.05 -11.53 -16.86
N GLY A 40 12.68 -12.68 -17.12
CA GLY A 40 12.01 -13.98 -17.13
C GLY A 40 11.76 -14.57 -15.74
N SER A 41 12.45 -14.07 -14.71
CA SER A 41 12.32 -14.57 -13.35
C SER A 41 12.35 -13.44 -12.32
N ALA A 42 11.84 -13.75 -11.12
CA ALA A 42 11.95 -12.86 -9.96
C ALA A 42 13.42 -12.62 -9.57
N GLN A 43 14.25 -13.65 -9.65
CA GLN A 43 15.64 -13.58 -9.29
C GLN A 43 16.40 -12.57 -10.17
N ASP A 44 16.18 -12.60 -11.49
CA ASP A 44 16.80 -11.64 -12.42
C ASP A 44 16.38 -10.19 -12.09
N ARG A 45 15.10 -9.98 -11.72
CA ARG A 45 14.62 -8.66 -11.28
C ARG A 45 15.29 -8.22 -10.00
N ILE A 46 15.37 -9.09 -9.00
CA ILE A 46 16.04 -8.81 -7.72
C ILE A 46 17.49 -8.39 -7.96
N GLU A 47 18.21 -9.12 -8.77
CA GLU A 47 19.62 -8.81 -9.09
C GLU A 47 19.78 -7.49 -9.83
N PHE A 48 18.90 -7.22 -10.81
CA PHE A 48 18.88 -5.95 -11.53
C PHE A 48 18.62 -4.78 -10.58
N VAL A 49 17.60 -4.88 -9.75
CA VAL A 49 17.22 -3.81 -8.81
C VAL A 49 18.33 -3.57 -7.79
N ARG A 50 18.88 -4.63 -7.18
CA ARG A 50 20.01 -4.52 -6.23
C ARG A 50 21.24 -3.88 -6.85
N ARG A 51 21.57 -4.23 -8.10
CA ARG A 51 22.67 -3.61 -8.83
C ARG A 51 22.40 -2.13 -9.08
N ARG A 52 21.18 -1.79 -9.48
CA ARG A 52 20.83 -0.40 -9.80
C ARG A 52 20.83 0.51 -8.57
N ILE A 53 20.29 0.07 -7.45
CA ILE A 53 20.36 0.86 -6.20
C ILE A 53 21.78 1.07 -5.72
N LYS A 54 22.65 0.07 -5.85
CA LYS A 54 24.08 0.21 -5.56
C LYS A 54 24.78 1.23 -6.46
N GLN A 55 24.49 1.23 -7.75
CA GLN A 55 25.02 2.24 -8.70
C GLN A 55 24.58 3.67 -8.33
N LEU A 56 23.41 3.82 -7.74
CA LEU A 56 22.89 5.10 -7.25
C LEU A 56 23.45 5.50 -5.87
N GLY A 57 24.24 4.63 -5.21
CA GLY A 57 24.85 4.87 -3.90
C GLY A 57 24.00 4.41 -2.71
N PHE A 58 22.97 3.59 -2.96
CA PHE A 58 22.12 3.04 -1.88
C PHE A 58 22.42 1.56 -1.62
N ASP A 59 22.17 1.11 -0.41
CA ASP A 59 22.48 -0.23 0.07
C ASP A 59 21.23 -1.12 0.11
N SER A 60 20.09 -0.53 0.35
CA SER A 60 18.79 -1.22 0.35
C SER A 60 17.67 -0.28 -0.04
N PHE A 61 16.50 -0.86 -0.35
CA PHE A 61 15.28 -0.08 -0.46
C PHE A 61 14.08 -0.86 0.09
N SER A 62 13.09 -0.13 0.56
CA SER A 62 11.80 -0.68 0.96
C SER A 62 10.68 -0.09 0.11
N TYR A 63 9.76 -0.96 -0.29
CA TYR A 63 8.49 -0.58 -0.89
C TYR A 63 7.36 -0.96 0.06
N SER A 64 6.51 -0.01 0.35
CA SER A 64 5.27 -0.27 1.09
C SER A 64 4.10 0.41 0.42
N ALA A 65 2.94 -0.24 0.46
CA ALA A 65 1.67 0.36 0.08
C ALA A 65 0.72 0.30 1.27
N THR A 66 -0.05 1.35 1.48
CA THR A 66 -0.99 1.46 2.59
C THR A 66 -2.38 1.75 2.04
N ARG A 67 -3.37 0.97 2.47
CA ARG A 67 -4.78 1.31 2.28
C ARG A 67 -5.33 1.85 3.59
N THR A 68 -5.91 3.05 3.54
CA THR A 68 -6.54 3.68 4.70
C THR A 68 -8.00 3.98 4.38
N THR A 69 -8.90 3.27 5.05
CA THR A 69 -10.35 3.51 5.00
C THR A 69 -10.81 4.10 6.32
N ALA A 70 -12.07 4.54 6.41
CA ALA A 70 -12.64 5.09 7.66
C ALA A 70 -12.56 4.12 8.86
N HIS A 71 -12.48 2.81 8.61
CA HIS A 71 -12.57 1.78 9.66
C HIS A 71 -11.38 0.83 9.70
N HIS A 72 -10.50 0.88 8.69
CA HIS A 72 -9.41 -0.08 8.59
C HIS A 72 -8.20 0.54 7.90
N LYS A 73 -7.02 0.21 8.40
CA LYS A 73 -5.75 0.51 7.77
C LYS A 73 -5.01 -0.80 7.54
N SER A 74 -4.55 -1.04 6.33
CA SER A 74 -3.71 -2.19 5.99
C SER A 74 -2.44 -1.73 5.31
N MET A 75 -1.36 -2.44 5.54
CA MET A 75 -0.04 -2.15 4.97
C MET A 75 0.50 -3.39 4.28
N PHE A 76 1.05 -3.20 3.11
CA PHE A 76 1.68 -4.23 2.27
C PHE A 76 3.14 -3.85 2.10
N VAL A 77 4.05 -4.78 2.36
CA VAL A 77 5.50 -4.51 2.32
C VAL A 77 6.21 -5.56 1.47
N LEU A 78 6.95 -5.10 0.49
CA LEU A 78 7.82 -5.95 -0.32
C LEU A 78 9.11 -6.23 0.46
N THR A 79 9.40 -7.51 0.67
CA THR A 79 10.48 -7.95 1.56
C THR A 79 11.78 -8.34 0.83
N SER A 80 11.75 -8.50 -0.49
CA SER A 80 12.88 -9.05 -1.27
C SER A 80 14.17 -8.20 -1.24
N TYR A 81 14.06 -6.93 -0.85
CA TYR A 81 15.17 -5.97 -0.86
C TYR A 81 15.57 -5.49 0.54
N GLU A 82 14.97 -6.08 1.55
CA GLU A 82 15.16 -5.72 2.94
C GLU A 82 15.61 -6.91 3.80
N SER A 83 16.28 -6.61 4.92
CA SER A 83 16.60 -7.62 5.92
C SER A 83 15.32 -8.05 6.67
N GLN A 84 15.03 -9.35 6.70
CA GLN A 84 13.90 -9.87 7.47
C GLN A 84 14.02 -9.55 8.97
N THR A 85 15.23 -9.58 9.52
CA THR A 85 15.49 -9.23 10.93
C THR A 85 15.12 -7.78 11.20
N TRP A 86 15.48 -6.87 10.30
CA TRP A 86 15.11 -5.46 10.34
C TRP A 86 13.59 -5.28 10.31
N LEU A 87 12.92 -5.85 9.30
CA LEU A 87 11.47 -5.73 9.13
C LEU A 87 10.72 -6.28 10.34
N THR A 88 11.09 -7.48 10.80
CA THR A 88 10.46 -8.12 11.97
C THR A 88 10.54 -7.22 13.19
N ARG A 89 11.70 -6.64 13.48
CA ARG A 89 11.87 -5.74 14.61
C ARG A 89 11.09 -4.43 14.43
N TYR A 90 11.17 -3.82 13.25
CA TYR A 90 10.48 -2.57 12.94
C TYR A 90 8.97 -2.66 13.18
N PHE A 91 8.35 -3.73 12.72
CA PHE A 91 6.91 -3.96 12.90
C PHE A 91 6.55 -4.44 14.31
N ARG A 92 7.33 -5.29 14.93
CA ARG A 92 7.11 -5.74 16.31
C ARG A 92 7.12 -4.57 17.29
N GLU A 93 8.08 -3.67 17.18
CA GLU A 93 8.21 -2.49 18.03
C GLU A 93 7.28 -1.34 17.61
N ARG A 94 6.46 -1.56 16.54
CA ARG A 94 5.51 -0.57 15.99
C ARG A 94 6.19 0.77 15.66
N TYR A 95 7.42 0.75 15.16
CA TYR A 95 8.16 1.97 14.81
C TYR A 95 7.48 2.78 13.69
N PHE A 96 6.71 2.14 12.81
CA PHE A 96 5.94 2.78 11.75
C PHE A 96 4.93 3.85 12.25
N GLU A 97 4.55 3.80 13.54
CA GLU A 97 3.63 4.78 14.13
C GLU A 97 4.31 6.09 14.54
N LEU A 98 5.61 6.06 14.75
CA LEU A 98 6.40 7.19 15.26
C LEU A 98 7.53 7.62 14.33
N ASP A 99 7.75 6.88 13.24
CA ASP A 99 8.80 7.16 12.26
C ASP A 99 8.53 8.51 11.55
N PRO A 100 9.36 9.55 11.79
CA PRO A 100 9.11 10.87 11.23
C PRO A 100 9.21 10.88 9.71
N ARG A 101 9.94 9.95 9.10
CA ARG A 101 10.06 9.84 7.64
C ARG A 101 8.71 9.57 6.99
N VAL A 102 7.86 8.76 7.65
CA VAL A 102 6.50 8.46 7.15
C VAL A 102 5.60 9.69 7.26
N ALA A 103 5.75 10.49 8.34
CA ALA A 103 4.95 11.69 8.55
C ALA A 103 5.38 12.87 7.65
N LEU A 104 6.67 12.95 7.30
CA LEU A 104 7.25 14.03 6.49
C LEU A 104 7.17 13.75 4.98
N ALA A 105 6.82 12.54 4.58
CA ALA A 105 6.68 12.20 3.18
C ALA A 105 5.60 13.06 2.49
N SER A 106 5.99 13.73 1.42
CA SER A 106 5.12 14.66 0.71
C SER A 106 4.07 13.91 -0.13
N PRO A 107 2.78 14.23 0.00
CA PRO A 107 1.73 13.63 -0.83
C PRO A 107 1.84 14.02 -2.31
N THR A 108 2.66 15.03 -2.65
CA THR A 108 2.90 15.44 -4.04
C THR A 108 3.99 14.61 -4.73
N GLY A 109 4.56 13.60 -4.06
CA GLY A 109 5.64 12.77 -4.60
C GLY A 109 7.02 13.43 -4.59
N MET A 110 7.14 14.64 -4.05
CA MET A 110 8.47 15.27 -3.86
C MET A 110 9.30 14.44 -2.91
N PRO A 111 10.58 14.18 -3.25
CA PRO A 111 11.45 13.38 -2.42
C PRO A 111 11.78 14.10 -1.10
N PHE A 112 11.81 13.33 -0.03
CA PHE A 112 12.30 13.77 1.27
C PHE A 112 13.67 13.14 1.52
N LEU A 113 14.70 13.99 1.64
CA LEU A 113 16.03 13.55 2.01
C LEU A 113 16.13 13.53 3.54
N TRP A 114 16.62 12.43 4.08
CA TRP A 114 16.70 12.23 5.51
C TRP A 114 18.06 11.69 5.93
N ASN A 115 18.45 11.95 7.18
CA ASN A 115 19.58 11.33 7.82
C ASN A 115 19.33 11.14 9.31
N THR A 116 20.03 10.20 9.93
CA THR A 116 19.85 9.87 11.35
C THR A 116 20.36 10.99 12.28
N ALA A 117 21.34 11.77 11.85
CA ALA A 117 21.87 12.88 12.66
C ALA A 117 20.82 13.97 12.87
N ASP A 118 20.13 14.39 11.80
CA ASP A 118 19.04 15.36 11.89
C ASP A 118 17.86 14.79 12.69
N MET A 119 17.48 13.52 12.44
CA MET A 119 16.43 12.85 13.22
C MET A 119 16.77 12.83 14.72
N ARG A 120 18.03 12.66 15.09
CA ARG A 120 18.50 12.67 16.48
C ARG A 120 18.51 14.09 17.08
N ALA A 121 18.84 15.09 16.28
CA ALA A 121 18.78 16.49 16.70
C ALA A 121 17.35 16.97 16.99
N ASP A 122 16.37 16.42 16.24
CA ASP A 122 14.94 16.76 16.33
C ASP A 122 14.16 15.85 17.29
N LEU A 123 14.83 15.16 18.22
CA LEU A 123 14.15 14.31 19.19
C LEU A 123 13.12 15.10 20.03
N PRO A 124 11.89 14.60 20.20
CA PRO A 124 10.86 15.29 20.95
C PRO A 124 11.21 15.39 22.43
N ARG A 125 10.74 16.46 23.09
CA ARG A 125 10.98 16.68 24.54
C ARG A 125 10.27 15.66 25.45
N ALA A 126 9.19 15.05 24.97
CA ALA A 126 8.45 14.03 25.74
C ALA A 126 9.30 12.76 25.88
N GLN A 127 9.73 12.44 27.09
CA GLN A 127 10.72 11.40 27.40
C GLN A 127 10.40 10.06 26.72
N MET A 128 9.22 9.48 26.94
CA MET A 128 8.84 8.17 26.39
C MET A 128 8.88 8.14 24.85
N ARG A 129 8.44 9.22 24.19
CA ARG A 129 8.48 9.33 22.73
C ARG A 129 9.91 9.52 22.24
N SER A 130 10.73 10.26 22.98
CA SER A 130 12.15 10.45 22.69
C SER A 130 12.93 9.13 22.80
N GLU A 131 12.70 8.34 23.84
CA GLU A 131 13.34 7.04 24.04
C GLU A 131 12.98 6.05 22.90
N ARG A 132 11.70 5.96 22.54
CA ARG A 132 11.26 5.09 21.44
C ARG A 132 11.83 5.54 20.09
N LEU A 133 11.82 6.83 19.80
CA LEU A 133 12.39 7.36 18.57
C LEU A 133 13.92 7.20 18.55
N GLY A 134 14.60 7.42 19.70
CA GLY A 134 16.01 7.10 19.87
C GLY A 134 16.32 5.63 19.54
N GLY A 135 15.53 4.71 20.05
CA GLY A 135 15.63 3.27 19.74
C GLY A 135 15.43 2.95 18.25
N LEU A 136 14.54 3.67 17.55
CA LEU A 136 14.41 3.56 16.10
C LEU A 136 15.69 4.03 15.39
N ILE A 137 16.23 5.19 15.80
CA ILE A 137 17.44 5.77 15.20
C ILE A 137 18.64 4.82 15.41
N ASP A 138 18.83 4.30 16.63
CA ASP A 138 19.88 3.33 16.93
C ASP A 138 19.74 2.06 16.07
N MET A 139 18.51 1.59 15.87
CA MET A 139 18.25 0.44 15.01
C MET A 139 18.51 0.74 13.53
N LEU A 140 18.19 1.95 13.05
CA LEU A 140 18.54 2.39 11.70
C LEU A 140 20.05 2.36 11.49
N GLU A 141 20.80 2.99 12.37
CA GLU A 141 22.26 3.08 12.32
C GLU A 141 22.93 1.70 12.41
N ALA A 142 22.47 0.85 13.32
CA ALA A 142 22.98 -0.53 13.48
C ALA A 142 22.73 -1.41 12.25
N ASN A 143 21.78 -1.06 11.39
CA ASN A 143 21.49 -1.77 10.14
C ASN A 143 21.99 -1.02 8.89
N GLY A 144 22.92 -0.07 9.04
CA GLY A 144 23.51 0.65 7.93
C GLY A 144 22.55 1.65 7.23
N ARG A 145 21.47 2.08 7.91
CA ARG A 145 20.53 3.04 7.37
C ARG A 145 20.75 4.40 8.02
N LYS A 146 21.75 5.12 7.53
CA LYS A 146 22.16 6.40 8.12
C LYS A 146 21.62 7.61 7.39
N SER A 147 21.33 7.47 6.10
CA SER A 147 20.67 8.49 5.29
C SER A 147 19.86 7.86 4.16
N GLY A 148 19.08 8.66 3.45
CA GLY A 148 18.33 8.13 2.32
C GLY A 148 17.37 9.12 1.67
N ILE A 149 16.65 8.58 0.70
CA ILE A 149 15.56 9.28 -0.01
C ILE A 149 14.27 8.51 0.24
N LEU A 150 13.25 9.23 0.70
CA LEU A 150 11.89 8.71 0.78
C LEU A 150 11.01 9.48 -0.19
N THR A 151 10.22 8.77 -0.97
CA THR A 151 9.23 9.37 -1.86
C THR A 151 7.89 8.65 -1.73
N GLN A 152 6.80 9.41 -1.80
CA GLN A 152 5.46 8.84 -1.92
C GLN A 152 5.03 8.82 -3.38
N MET A 153 4.36 7.74 -3.76
CA MET A 153 3.76 7.58 -5.07
C MET A 153 2.25 7.73 -4.94
N PRO A 154 1.66 8.74 -5.59
CA PRO A 154 0.21 8.86 -5.62
C PRO A 154 -0.39 7.68 -6.40
N LEU A 155 -1.51 7.20 -5.92
CA LEU A 155 -2.28 6.12 -6.55
C LEU A 155 -3.63 6.66 -6.99
N PRO A 156 -4.24 6.04 -8.02
CA PRO A 156 -5.54 6.49 -8.52
C PRO A 156 -6.63 6.45 -7.47
N GLU A 157 -6.55 5.50 -6.54
CA GLU A 157 -7.51 5.34 -5.45
C GLU A 157 -7.09 6.23 -4.27
N PRO A 158 -7.95 7.16 -3.80
CA PRO A 158 -7.60 8.11 -2.73
C PRO A 158 -7.24 7.43 -1.39
N GLU A 159 -7.72 6.20 -1.20
CA GLU A 159 -7.47 5.40 0.00
C GLU A 159 -6.08 4.76 0.00
N LEU A 160 -5.41 4.78 -1.14
CA LEU A 160 -4.14 4.10 -1.34
C LEU A 160 -2.99 5.09 -1.46
N SER A 161 -1.89 4.75 -0.83
CA SER A 161 -0.60 5.43 -1.02
C SER A 161 0.51 4.38 -1.06
N ALA A 162 1.52 4.65 -1.86
CA ALA A 162 2.74 3.84 -1.84
C ALA A 162 3.93 4.71 -1.43
N SER A 163 4.90 4.11 -0.76
CA SER A 163 6.12 4.77 -0.35
C SER A 163 7.33 3.93 -0.71
N LEU A 164 8.35 4.57 -1.24
CA LEU A 164 9.66 3.97 -1.47
C LEU A 164 10.70 4.71 -0.64
N CYS A 165 11.50 3.96 0.10
CA CYS A 165 12.59 4.48 0.89
C CYS A 165 13.91 3.82 0.44
N PHE A 166 14.82 4.59 -0.09
CA PHE A 166 16.18 4.17 -0.45
C PHE A 166 17.11 4.53 0.71
N ASN A 167 17.88 3.57 1.18
CA ASN A 167 18.72 3.70 2.37
C ASN A 167 20.20 3.56 2.03
N SER A 168 21.05 4.37 2.68
CA SER A 168 22.50 4.35 2.54
C SER A 168 23.20 4.32 3.87
N GLU A 169 24.35 3.65 3.92
CA GLU A 169 25.29 3.65 5.06
C GLU A 169 26.03 4.98 5.22
N ILE A 170 26.04 5.83 4.21
CA ILE A 170 26.70 7.13 4.23
C ILE A 170 25.82 8.10 5.02
N GLY A 171 26.27 8.51 6.21
CA GLY A 171 25.46 9.36 7.11
C GLY A 171 25.26 10.79 6.64
N ASN A 172 26.21 11.36 5.88
CA ASN A 172 26.10 12.72 5.37
C ASN A 172 25.39 12.72 4.00
N PRO A 173 24.20 13.34 3.86
CA PRO A 173 23.39 13.28 2.63
C PRO A 173 23.94 14.15 1.48
N ARG A 174 25.03 14.91 1.65
CA ARG A 174 25.57 15.82 0.62
C ARG A 174 26.01 15.12 -0.67
N TRP A 175 26.22 13.80 -0.63
CA TRP A 175 26.52 13.03 -1.83
C TRP A 175 25.31 12.84 -2.75
N MET A 176 24.09 13.03 -2.23
CA MET A 176 22.85 12.95 -2.98
C MET A 176 22.65 14.23 -3.80
N THR A 177 23.40 14.36 -4.88
CA THR A 177 23.26 15.48 -5.83
C THR A 177 21.91 15.46 -6.52
N GLU A 178 21.53 16.57 -7.16
CA GLU A 178 20.27 16.66 -7.96
C GLU A 178 20.17 15.53 -9.00
N SER A 179 21.28 15.17 -9.64
CA SER A 179 21.32 14.08 -10.63
C SER A 179 21.00 12.73 -9.96
N ILE A 180 21.58 12.44 -8.81
CA ILE A 180 21.32 11.19 -8.07
C ILE A 180 19.85 11.15 -7.61
N VAL A 181 19.34 12.26 -7.11
CA VAL A 181 17.93 12.37 -6.70
C VAL A 181 17.00 12.13 -7.89
N ALA A 182 17.25 12.79 -9.04
CA ALA A 182 16.44 12.65 -10.24
C ALA A 182 16.45 11.21 -10.79
N GLU A 183 17.64 10.59 -10.86
CA GLU A 183 17.77 9.19 -11.31
C GLU A 183 17.08 8.23 -10.34
N THR A 184 17.19 8.48 -9.04
CA THR A 184 16.51 7.68 -8.01
C THR A 184 15.01 7.77 -8.12
N LEU A 185 14.47 8.97 -8.35
CA LEU A 185 13.02 9.16 -8.55
C LEU A 185 12.53 8.45 -9.81
N MET A 186 13.26 8.57 -10.94
CA MET A 186 12.90 7.85 -12.16
C MET A 186 12.90 6.33 -11.92
N PHE A 187 13.88 5.83 -11.17
CA PHE A 187 13.94 4.41 -10.84
C PHE A 187 12.83 4.00 -9.85
N ALA A 188 12.49 4.85 -8.88
CA ALA A 188 11.37 4.64 -7.98
C ALA A 188 10.04 4.51 -8.74
N HIS A 189 9.79 5.40 -9.72
CA HIS A 189 8.64 5.30 -10.61
C HIS A 189 8.64 4.00 -11.42
N THR A 190 9.78 3.58 -11.92
CA THR A 190 9.93 2.30 -12.66
C THR A 190 9.55 1.09 -11.79
N ILE A 191 10.02 1.06 -10.54
CA ILE A 191 9.67 0.01 -9.56
C ILE A 191 8.18 0.07 -9.22
N HIS A 192 7.68 1.28 -8.92
CA HIS A 192 6.30 1.48 -8.53
C HIS A 192 5.33 1.02 -9.64
N GLU A 193 5.56 1.45 -10.87
CA GLU A 193 4.75 1.06 -12.03
C GLU A 193 4.72 -0.46 -12.20
N PHE A 194 5.89 -1.11 -12.08
CA PHE A 194 5.97 -2.57 -12.16
C PHE A 194 5.16 -3.25 -11.05
N ILE A 195 5.38 -2.88 -9.80
CA ILE A 195 4.69 -3.48 -8.64
C ILE A 195 3.19 -3.21 -8.75
N TRP A 196 2.80 -1.96 -9.01
CA TRP A 196 1.40 -1.58 -9.13
C TRP A 196 0.68 -2.36 -10.21
N THR A 197 1.29 -2.55 -11.36
CA THR A 197 0.67 -3.26 -12.49
C THR A 197 0.57 -4.76 -12.27
N HIS A 198 1.56 -5.39 -11.63
CA HIS A 198 1.70 -6.84 -11.60
C HIS A 198 1.44 -7.47 -10.22
N ALA A 199 1.60 -6.71 -9.13
CA ALA A 199 1.39 -7.22 -7.78
C ALA A 199 -0.01 -6.97 -7.21
N LYS A 200 -0.89 -6.28 -7.93
CA LYS A 200 -2.24 -5.92 -7.46
C LYS A 200 -3.04 -7.11 -6.93
N SER A 201 -2.95 -8.25 -7.60
CA SER A 201 -3.65 -9.48 -7.22
C SER A 201 -3.05 -10.12 -5.98
N VAL A 202 -1.73 -10.00 -5.79
CA VAL A 202 -1.00 -10.61 -4.67
C VAL A 202 -1.24 -9.83 -3.38
N ILE A 203 -1.19 -8.50 -3.48
CA ILE A 203 -1.28 -7.61 -2.32
C ILE A 203 -2.73 -7.19 -1.98
N GLY A 204 -3.72 -7.76 -2.69
CA GLY A 204 -5.11 -7.38 -2.45
C GLY A 204 -5.40 -5.88 -2.65
N ILE A 205 -4.47 -5.16 -3.30
CA ILE A 205 -4.65 -3.78 -3.76
C ILE A 205 -5.34 -3.76 -5.14
N ALA A 206 -5.56 -4.91 -5.77
CA ALA A 206 -6.56 -4.89 -6.81
C ALA A 206 -7.65 -3.97 -6.28
N PRO A 207 -8.10 -2.90 -7.03
CA PRO A 207 -9.34 -2.29 -6.64
C PRO A 207 -10.12 -3.50 -6.21
N GLU A 208 -10.77 -3.50 -5.04
CA GLU A 208 -11.88 -4.41 -4.98
C GLU A 208 -12.45 -4.22 -6.36
N GLN A 209 -11.98 -5.06 -7.33
CA GLN A 209 -12.98 -5.49 -8.26
C GLN A 209 -13.96 -5.91 -7.23
N GLN A 210 -14.77 -4.90 -6.91
CA GLN A 210 -16.01 -5.17 -6.28
C GLN A 210 -16.21 -6.55 -6.82
N GLN A 211 -15.97 -7.59 -6.01
CA GLN A 211 -16.67 -8.80 -6.36
C GLN A 211 -18.00 -8.18 -6.62
N ARG A 212 -18.25 -7.88 -7.92
CA ARG A 212 -19.55 -7.41 -8.33
C ARG A 212 -20.35 -8.56 -7.81
N VAL A 213 -20.78 -8.36 -6.58
CA VAL A 213 -21.58 -9.34 -5.88
C VAL A 213 -22.62 -9.54 -6.91
N ALA A 214 -22.61 -10.72 -7.57
CA ALA A 214 -23.49 -10.95 -8.70
C ALA A 214 -24.90 -10.81 -8.13
N LEU A 215 -25.33 -9.57 -8.08
CA LEU A 215 -26.66 -9.22 -7.58
C LEU A 215 -27.63 -9.69 -8.65
N SER A 216 -28.64 -10.43 -8.27
CA SER A 216 -29.77 -10.62 -9.14
C SER A 216 -30.37 -9.24 -9.48
N GLU A 217 -31.05 -9.12 -10.63
CA GLU A 217 -31.71 -7.88 -11.03
C GLU A 217 -32.59 -7.29 -9.90
N LEU A 218 -33.29 -8.15 -9.16
CA LEU A 218 -34.10 -7.75 -8.03
C LEU A 218 -33.25 -7.22 -6.86
N GLN A 219 -32.12 -7.85 -6.55
CA GLN A 219 -31.22 -7.37 -5.50
C GLN A 219 -30.60 -6.02 -5.89
N HIS A 220 -30.26 -5.83 -7.15
CA HIS A 220 -29.77 -4.55 -7.68
C HIS A 220 -30.85 -3.46 -7.57
N ALA A 221 -32.09 -3.76 -7.93
CA ALA A 221 -33.20 -2.82 -7.81
C ALA A 221 -33.48 -2.42 -6.34
N VAL A 222 -33.47 -3.40 -5.41
CA VAL A 222 -33.60 -3.13 -3.97
C VAL A 222 -32.44 -2.29 -3.47
N LEU A 223 -31.21 -2.59 -3.85
CA LEU A 223 -30.02 -1.84 -3.44
C LEU A 223 -30.09 -0.39 -3.92
N LYS A 224 -30.48 -0.17 -5.18
CA LYS A 224 -30.68 1.15 -5.78
C LYS A 224 -31.68 1.98 -5.00
N ALA A 225 -32.84 1.41 -4.68
CA ALA A 225 -33.89 2.06 -3.92
C ALA A 225 -33.43 2.44 -2.50
N VAL A 226 -32.63 1.57 -1.85
CA VAL A 226 -32.04 1.84 -0.53
C VAL A 226 -31.04 2.98 -0.57
N VAL A 227 -30.17 3.04 -1.58
CA VAL A 227 -29.20 4.13 -1.75
C VAL A 227 -29.90 5.46 -2.03
N GLN A 228 -31.05 5.43 -2.71
CA GLN A 228 -31.92 6.59 -2.93
C GLN A 228 -32.72 7.03 -1.67
N GLY A 229 -32.53 6.33 -0.54
CA GLY A 229 -33.15 6.68 0.74
C GLY A 229 -34.58 6.20 0.92
N GLN A 230 -35.11 5.36 0.00
CA GLN A 230 -36.50 4.87 0.09
C GLN A 230 -36.71 3.95 1.31
N ARG A 231 -37.85 4.03 1.96
CA ARG A 231 -38.22 3.15 3.09
C ARG A 231 -38.67 1.79 2.59
N ASP A 232 -38.58 0.76 3.42
CA ASP A 232 -38.88 -0.63 3.03
C ASP A 232 -40.29 -0.82 2.46
N LYS A 233 -41.28 -0.07 2.99
CA LYS A 233 -42.65 -0.05 2.47
C LYS A 233 -42.75 0.58 1.08
N GLU A 234 -41.97 1.60 0.81
CA GLU A 234 -41.88 2.27 -0.50
C GLU A 234 -41.23 1.37 -1.52
N ILE A 235 -40.13 0.71 -1.13
CA ILE A 235 -39.45 -0.28 -1.96
C ILE A 235 -40.37 -1.45 -2.30
N ALA A 236 -41.12 -1.94 -1.29
CA ALA A 236 -42.10 -3.01 -1.48
C ALA A 236 -43.15 -2.62 -2.52
N TYR A 237 -43.71 -1.42 -2.40
CA TYR A 237 -44.71 -0.89 -3.30
C TYR A 237 -44.18 -0.75 -4.74
N PHE A 238 -43.02 -0.09 -4.91
CA PHE A 238 -42.45 0.18 -6.24
C PHE A 238 -41.98 -1.08 -6.97
N LEU A 239 -41.50 -2.07 -6.23
CA LEU A 239 -40.96 -3.31 -6.83
C LEU A 239 -42.00 -4.46 -6.85
N GLY A 240 -43.23 -4.23 -6.44
CA GLY A 240 -44.29 -5.25 -6.36
C GLY A 240 -43.96 -6.39 -5.40
N LEU A 241 -43.26 -6.09 -4.29
CA LEU A 241 -42.81 -7.05 -3.30
C LEU A 241 -43.63 -6.90 -1.99
N SER A 242 -43.61 -7.94 -1.17
CA SER A 242 -44.06 -7.79 0.22
C SER A 242 -42.91 -7.13 1.06
N PRO A 243 -43.27 -6.40 2.15
CA PRO A 243 -42.29 -5.85 3.08
C PRO A 243 -41.32 -6.92 3.65
N HIS A 244 -41.84 -8.14 3.83
CA HIS A 244 -41.03 -9.30 4.28
C HIS A 244 -39.96 -9.69 3.24
N ASN A 245 -40.30 -9.68 1.94
CA ASN A 245 -39.35 -9.97 0.87
C ASN A 245 -38.27 -8.87 0.77
N VAL A 246 -38.65 -7.60 0.97
CA VAL A 246 -37.69 -6.50 1.01
C VAL A 246 -36.68 -6.71 2.15
N ASP A 247 -37.18 -7.02 3.37
CA ASP A 247 -36.30 -7.28 4.53
C ASP A 247 -35.41 -8.51 4.30
N TYR A 248 -35.91 -9.57 3.65
CA TYR A 248 -35.08 -10.71 3.25
C TYR A 248 -33.94 -10.29 2.32
N HIS A 249 -34.23 -9.52 1.27
CA HIS A 249 -33.20 -9.04 0.34
C HIS A 249 -32.22 -8.09 1.02
N LEU A 250 -32.66 -7.23 1.93
CA LEU A 250 -31.80 -6.34 2.70
C LEU A 250 -30.88 -7.11 3.66
N ARG A 251 -31.36 -8.19 4.29
CA ARG A 251 -30.50 -9.07 5.10
C ARG A 251 -29.46 -9.75 4.23
N ARG A 252 -29.87 -10.27 3.06
CA ARG A 252 -28.96 -10.93 2.12
C ARG A 252 -27.91 -9.95 1.58
N LEU A 253 -28.28 -8.73 1.22
CA LEU A 253 -27.38 -7.67 0.79
C LEU A 253 -26.37 -7.31 1.89
N ARG A 254 -26.82 -7.17 3.14
CA ARG A 254 -25.91 -6.91 4.28
C ARG A 254 -24.90 -8.05 4.47
N GLN A 255 -25.29 -9.29 4.30
CA GLN A 255 -24.37 -10.43 4.34
C GLN A 255 -23.38 -10.39 3.18
N LEU A 256 -23.85 -10.15 1.95
CA LEU A 256 -23.04 -10.09 0.74
C LEU A 256 -21.98 -8.96 0.79
N PHE A 257 -22.37 -7.80 1.37
CA PHE A 257 -21.48 -6.65 1.53
C PHE A 257 -20.72 -6.67 2.87
N ASN A 258 -20.87 -7.72 3.68
CA ASN A 258 -20.27 -7.85 5.00
C ASN A 258 -20.48 -6.65 5.92
N VAL A 259 -21.71 -6.10 5.94
CA VAL A 259 -22.11 -4.94 6.75
C VAL A 259 -23.22 -5.28 7.75
N ARG A 260 -23.28 -4.56 8.86
CA ARG A 260 -24.18 -4.87 9.98
C ARG A 260 -25.52 -4.12 9.95
N ASN A 261 -25.57 -2.97 9.32
CA ASN A 261 -26.76 -2.12 9.32
C ASN A 261 -26.99 -1.44 7.95
N ARG A 262 -28.16 -0.78 7.83
CA ARG A 262 -28.61 -0.11 6.61
C ARG A 262 -27.68 1.05 6.22
N VAL A 263 -27.20 1.82 7.18
CA VAL A 263 -26.33 2.98 6.91
C VAL A 263 -25.02 2.51 6.32
N GLN A 264 -24.41 1.46 6.88
CA GLN A 264 -23.21 0.85 6.34
C GLN A 264 -23.46 0.28 4.94
N LEU A 265 -24.63 -0.34 4.69
CA LEU A 265 -24.97 -0.84 3.37
C LEU A 265 -25.07 0.29 2.35
N ILE A 266 -25.69 1.43 2.67
CA ILE A 266 -25.77 2.59 1.79
C ILE A 266 -24.36 3.10 1.44
N ASN A 267 -23.49 3.26 2.44
CA ASN A 267 -22.13 3.78 2.23
C ASN A 267 -21.29 2.90 1.31
N VAL A 268 -21.37 1.57 1.45
CA VAL A 268 -20.63 0.62 0.59
C VAL A 268 -21.24 0.51 -0.80
N ALA A 269 -22.56 0.66 -0.91
CA ALA A 269 -23.31 0.46 -2.15
C ALA A 269 -23.29 1.66 -3.11
N GLN A 270 -22.85 2.83 -2.69
CA GLN A 270 -22.82 4.03 -3.55
C GLN A 270 -22.05 3.81 -4.85
N GLY A 271 -20.97 3.03 -4.83
CA GLY A 271 -20.20 2.68 -6.03
C GLY A 271 -20.78 1.55 -6.90
N TYR A 272 -21.90 0.91 -6.49
CA TYR A 272 -22.58 -0.16 -7.25
C TYR A 272 -23.81 0.31 -8.02
N VAL A 273 -24.28 1.52 -7.75
CA VAL A 273 -25.58 2.00 -8.21
C VAL A 273 -25.46 3.20 -9.16
N THR A 274 -24.21 3.59 -9.47
CA THR A 274 -23.91 4.61 -10.49
C THR A 274 -24.05 4.07 -11.89
#